data_85cdc6fe9d6ed7e7786f746632d9488b
#
_entry.id   85cdc6fe9d6ed7e7786f746632d9488b
#
_cell.length_a   1.000
_cell.length_b   1.000
_cell.length_c   1.000
_cell.angle_alpha   90.00
_cell.angle_beta   90.00
_cell.angle_gamma   90.00
#
_symmetry.space_group_name_H-M   'P 1'
#
loop_
_entity.id
_entity.type
_entity.pdbx_description
1 polymer ?
#
loop_
_entity_poly.entity_id
_entity_poly.type
_entity_poly.pdbx_seq_one_letter_code
_entity_poly.pdbx_strand_id
1 'polypeptide(L)'
;MLETGKDHFNFSVIIGMKRFLLIAVAAPVALTTLCGQSKSELRNAKQDAASAARTLKREGFKPIELGGTDSLLERYFLKTQSGCRQIVGTAEDCITLNLAKTTALANAANEYAAHDGGVVRGRIVSSTSSMSGDQLDNVVASYERIVQKEIKGELIPFVTCVRNRKNRYSARIYCLVDADTASKARIRTLELALEEHSLAQTYGSIISGWIDEGFSSVEDGND
;
A
#
# COMPACT_ATOMS: atom_id res chain seq x y z
N MET A 1 53.89 15.85 -45.97
CA MET A 1 54.64 16.82 -45.18
C MET A 1 54.09 16.63 -43.75
N LEU A 2 54.82 15.82 -42.96
CA LEU A 2 55.57 16.24 -41.76
C LEU A 2 54.62 16.52 -40.58
N GLU A 3 54.72 16.02 -39.39
CA GLU A 3 55.70 15.21 -38.65
C GLU A 3 54.99 14.79 -37.32
N THR A 4 55.08 13.58 -36.97
CA THR A 4 55.60 12.92 -35.77
C THR A 4 55.77 13.78 -34.51
N GLY A 5 55.22 13.32 -33.44
CA GLY A 5 55.48 13.74 -32.06
C GLY A 5 55.04 12.68 -31.09
N LYS A 6 55.88 11.64 -30.94
CA LYS A 6 55.90 10.73 -29.80
C LYS A 6 56.52 11.45 -28.61
N ASP A 7 55.90 11.49 -27.48
CA ASP A 7 56.59 11.65 -26.24
C ASP A 7 56.14 10.61 -25.21
N HIS A 8 57.04 9.64 -25.02
CA HIS A 8 57.14 8.75 -23.90
C HIS A 8 57.49 9.53 -22.67
N PHE A 9 56.68 9.44 -21.63
CA PHE A 9 57.16 9.73 -20.30
C PHE A 9 57.00 8.51 -19.39
N ASN A 10 58.13 7.82 -19.24
CA ASN A 10 58.42 6.83 -18.19
C ASN A 10 58.56 7.60 -16.88
N PHE A 11 57.85 7.20 -15.86
CA PHE A 11 58.29 7.49 -14.50
C PHE A 11 58.16 6.22 -13.65
N SER A 12 59.31 5.66 -13.45
CA SER A 12 59.59 4.56 -12.51
C SER A 12 59.62 5.09 -11.08
N VAL A 13 59.12 4.24 -10.22
CA VAL A 13 59.62 3.95 -8.85
C VAL A 13 59.48 5.05 -7.79
N ILE A 14 58.72 4.75 -6.77
CA ILE A 14 59.25 4.61 -5.40
C ILE A 14 58.29 3.73 -4.56
N ILE A 15 58.83 2.63 -4.11
CA ILE A 15 58.31 1.74 -3.10
C ILE A 15 58.24 2.48 -1.76
N GLY A 16 57.05 2.68 -1.24
CA GLY A 16 56.80 3.18 0.11
C GLY A 16 55.82 2.26 0.84
N MET A 17 56.33 1.21 1.48
CA MET A 17 55.61 0.41 2.44
C MET A 17 55.10 1.29 3.58
N LYS A 18 53.88 1.73 3.54
CA LYS A 18 53.17 2.21 4.72
C LYS A 18 52.14 1.17 5.12
N ARG A 19 52.41 0.57 6.26
CA ARG A 19 51.52 -0.33 7.00
C ARG A 19 50.18 0.37 7.16
N PHE A 20 49.21 0.00 6.35
CA PHE A 20 47.80 0.37 6.60
C PHE A 20 47.29 -0.54 7.71
N LEU A 21 47.18 0.07 8.88
CA LEU A 21 46.45 -0.43 10.03
C LEU A 21 44.98 -0.60 9.58
N LEU A 22 44.55 -1.84 9.36
CA LEU A 22 43.14 -2.20 9.10
C LEU A 22 42.38 -1.98 10.41
N ILE A 23 41.87 -0.78 10.62
CA ILE A 23 40.84 -0.53 11.62
C ILE A 23 39.58 -1.18 11.07
N ALA A 24 39.28 -2.39 11.53
CA ALA A 24 37.97 -3.00 11.36
C ALA A 24 36.96 -2.16 12.15
N VAL A 25 36.36 -1.20 11.47
CA VAL A 25 35.14 -0.57 11.96
C VAL A 25 34.07 -1.63 11.92
N ALA A 26 33.87 -2.30 13.04
CA ALA A 26 32.68 -3.10 13.28
C ALA A 26 31.50 -2.14 13.23
N ALA A 27 30.87 -2.02 12.06
CA ALA A 27 29.57 -1.42 11.95
C ALA A 27 28.65 -2.20 12.89
N PRO A 28 27.98 -1.56 13.87
CA PRO A 28 26.93 -2.23 14.58
C PRO A 28 25.88 -2.58 13.52
N VAL A 29 25.74 -3.87 13.23
CA VAL A 29 24.55 -4.39 12.60
C VAL A 29 23.43 -3.96 13.53
N ALA A 30 22.75 -2.89 13.16
CA ALA A 30 21.49 -2.54 13.77
C ALA A 30 20.61 -3.78 13.59
N LEU A 31 20.55 -4.60 14.65
CA LEU A 31 19.44 -5.52 14.82
C LEU A 31 18.21 -4.60 14.80
N THR A 32 17.60 -4.49 13.63
CA THR A 32 16.23 -4.01 13.52
C THR A 32 15.47 -4.89 14.48
N THR A 33 15.13 -4.32 15.63
CA THR A 33 14.22 -4.88 16.60
C THR A 33 13.04 -5.40 15.80
N LEU A 34 12.96 -6.73 15.65
CA LEU A 34 11.69 -7.38 15.40
C LEU A 34 10.81 -6.88 16.54
N CYS A 35 9.97 -5.91 16.24
CA CYS A 35 8.95 -5.42 17.14
C CYS A 35 8.17 -6.67 17.53
N GLY A 36 8.34 -7.12 18.78
CA GLY A 36 7.81 -8.39 19.23
C GLY A 36 6.28 -8.32 19.15
N GLN A 37 5.71 -8.95 18.12
CA GLN A 37 4.28 -9.07 17.98
C GLN A 37 3.71 -9.63 19.29
N SER A 38 2.69 -9.00 19.82
CA SER A 38 2.09 -9.41 21.07
C SER A 38 1.46 -10.81 20.91
N LYS A 39 1.41 -11.59 21.98
CA LYS A 39 0.77 -12.91 21.93
C LYS A 39 -0.72 -12.81 21.54
N SER A 40 -1.36 -11.69 21.82
CA SER A 40 -2.74 -11.40 21.42
C SER A 40 -2.87 -11.18 19.92
N GLU A 41 -2.01 -10.39 19.30
CA GLU A 41 -1.99 -10.17 17.86
C GLU A 41 -1.80 -11.47 17.09
N LEU A 42 -0.84 -12.29 17.51
CA LEU A 42 -0.62 -13.59 16.89
C LEU A 42 -1.85 -14.51 17.01
N ARG A 43 -2.52 -14.50 18.16
CA ARG A 43 -3.75 -15.28 18.37
C ARG A 43 -4.89 -14.79 17.48
N ASN A 44 -5.10 -13.49 17.40
CA ASN A 44 -6.14 -12.88 16.57
C ASN A 44 -5.88 -13.17 15.08
N ALA A 45 -4.65 -12.96 14.58
CA ALA A 45 -4.30 -13.28 13.21
C ALA A 45 -4.55 -14.75 12.84
N LYS A 46 -4.25 -15.69 13.76
CA LYS A 46 -4.55 -17.11 13.56
C LYS A 46 -6.04 -17.39 13.49
N GLN A 47 -6.82 -16.74 14.34
CA GLN A 47 -8.28 -16.90 14.35
C GLN A 47 -8.91 -16.38 13.06
N ASP A 48 -8.49 -15.18 12.61
CA ASP A 48 -8.97 -14.56 11.39
C ASP A 48 -8.57 -15.37 10.17
N ALA A 49 -7.32 -15.83 10.10
CA ALA A 49 -6.83 -16.72 9.06
C ALA A 49 -7.65 -18.01 8.95
N ALA A 50 -7.89 -18.66 10.08
CA ALA A 50 -8.67 -19.90 10.12
C ALA A 50 -10.14 -19.68 9.71
N SER A 51 -10.72 -18.53 10.03
CA SER A 51 -12.07 -18.14 9.60
C SER A 51 -12.12 -17.92 8.09
N ALA A 52 -11.20 -17.10 7.56
CA ALA A 52 -11.08 -16.83 6.13
C ALA A 52 -10.80 -18.09 5.32
N ALA A 53 -9.88 -18.95 5.77
CA ALA A 53 -9.57 -20.22 5.12
C ALA A 53 -10.76 -21.16 5.04
N ARG A 54 -11.54 -21.26 6.12
CA ARG A 54 -12.80 -22.06 6.12
C ARG A 54 -13.80 -21.54 5.11
N THR A 55 -13.95 -20.23 5.00
CA THR A 55 -14.83 -19.58 4.03
C THR A 55 -14.36 -19.86 2.60
N LEU A 56 -13.08 -19.64 2.30
CA LEU A 56 -12.50 -19.93 0.99
C LEU A 56 -12.69 -21.39 0.59
N LYS A 57 -12.43 -22.31 1.51
CA LYS A 57 -12.62 -23.77 1.29
C LYS A 57 -14.08 -24.12 0.99
N ARG A 58 -15.03 -23.57 1.77
CA ARG A 58 -16.47 -23.78 1.56
C ARG A 58 -16.93 -23.26 0.19
N GLU A 59 -16.38 -22.13 -0.25
CA GLU A 59 -16.71 -21.52 -1.51
C GLU A 59 -15.94 -22.15 -2.70
N GLY A 60 -14.95 -23.00 -2.43
CA GLY A 60 -14.15 -23.71 -3.42
C GLY A 60 -13.00 -22.92 -3.99
N PHE A 61 -12.56 -21.85 -3.32
CA PHE A 61 -11.37 -21.10 -3.66
C PHE A 61 -10.10 -21.81 -3.21
N LYS A 62 -9.04 -21.70 -4.02
CA LYS A 62 -7.69 -22.22 -3.71
C LYS A 62 -6.66 -21.13 -3.99
N PRO A 63 -5.63 -20.97 -3.13
CA PRO A 63 -4.55 -20.04 -3.40
C PRO A 63 -3.74 -20.52 -4.61
N ILE A 64 -3.21 -19.57 -5.36
CA ILE A 64 -2.28 -19.86 -6.47
C ILE A 64 -0.82 -19.78 -6.04
N GLU A 65 -0.56 -19.12 -4.92
CA GLU A 65 0.76 -19.06 -4.32
C GLU A 65 1.14 -20.42 -3.68
N LEU A 66 2.45 -20.68 -3.64
CA LEU A 66 2.99 -21.86 -2.97
C LEU A 66 2.82 -21.73 -1.46
N GLY A 67 2.17 -22.70 -0.84
CA GLY A 67 1.94 -22.74 0.61
C GLY A 67 0.51 -23.17 0.95
N GLY A 68 0.29 -23.47 2.22
CA GLY A 68 -1.05 -23.76 2.73
C GLY A 68 -1.88 -22.48 2.89
N THR A 69 -3.19 -22.55 2.58
CA THR A 69 -4.11 -21.42 2.70
C THR A 69 -4.05 -20.77 4.09
N ASP A 70 -4.05 -21.57 5.16
CA ASP A 70 -3.99 -21.09 6.53
C ASP A 70 -2.70 -20.29 6.80
N SER A 71 -1.55 -20.81 6.39
CA SER A 71 -0.25 -20.16 6.61
C SER A 71 -0.10 -18.85 5.81
N LEU A 72 -0.62 -18.80 4.58
CA LEU A 72 -0.61 -17.58 3.76
C LEU A 72 -1.48 -16.50 4.38
N LEU A 73 -2.69 -16.87 4.82
CA LEU A 73 -3.63 -15.96 5.47
C LEU A 73 -3.14 -15.53 6.86
N GLU A 74 -2.51 -16.41 7.64
CA GLU A 74 -1.92 -16.02 8.93
C GLU A 74 -0.88 -14.92 8.75
N ARG A 75 0.02 -15.06 7.78
CA ARG A 75 1.01 -14.02 7.46
C ARG A 75 0.35 -12.73 6.97
N TYR A 76 -0.74 -12.82 6.20
CA TYR A 76 -1.50 -11.68 5.76
C TYR A 76 -2.08 -10.91 6.96
N PHE A 77 -2.82 -11.59 7.84
CA PHE A 77 -3.46 -10.96 9.00
C PHE A 77 -2.44 -10.43 10.02
N LEU A 78 -1.26 -11.06 10.14
CA LEU A 78 -0.17 -10.50 10.95
C LEU A 78 0.33 -9.16 10.40
N LYS A 79 0.40 -9.02 9.09
CA LYS A 79 0.78 -7.75 8.44
C LYS A 79 -0.26 -6.66 8.68
N THR A 80 -1.55 -6.99 8.67
CA THR A 80 -2.61 -6.00 8.94
C THR A 80 -2.57 -5.49 10.38
N GLN A 81 -2.19 -6.32 11.33
CA GLN A 81 -2.00 -5.91 12.72
C GLN A 81 -0.75 -5.06 12.96
N SER A 82 0.23 -5.10 12.05
CA SER A 82 1.45 -4.29 12.11
C SER A 82 1.39 -3.00 11.30
N GLY A 83 0.21 -2.43 11.11
CA GLY A 83 0.00 -1.13 10.47
C GLY A 83 -0.25 -1.17 8.96
N CYS A 84 -0.33 -2.36 8.34
CA CYS A 84 -0.80 -2.46 6.97
C CYS A 84 -2.33 -2.55 6.93
N ARG A 85 -2.97 -1.81 6.02
CA ARG A 85 -4.41 -1.91 5.80
C ARG A 85 -4.74 -3.11 4.92
N GLN A 86 -5.77 -3.86 5.31
CA GLN A 86 -6.27 -4.96 4.49
C GLN A 86 -7.29 -4.44 3.47
N ILE A 87 -7.22 -4.97 2.26
CA ILE A 87 -8.18 -4.73 1.19
C ILE A 87 -8.42 -6.05 0.47
N VAL A 88 -9.68 -6.38 0.20
CA VAL A 88 -10.03 -7.63 -0.47
C VAL A 88 -10.83 -7.33 -1.72
N GLY A 89 -10.23 -7.58 -2.88
CA GLY A 89 -10.95 -7.47 -4.15
C GLY A 89 -11.48 -8.81 -4.62
N THR A 90 -12.67 -8.81 -5.22
CA THR A 90 -13.33 -10.02 -5.75
C THR A 90 -13.74 -9.83 -7.19
N ALA A 91 -13.71 -10.91 -7.97
CA ALA A 91 -14.29 -10.98 -9.31
C ALA A 91 -14.93 -12.36 -9.49
N GLU A 92 -16.08 -12.39 -10.13
CA GLU A 92 -16.86 -13.61 -10.34
C GLU A 92 -17.12 -13.84 -11.83
N ASP A 93 -17.25 -15.10 -12.20
CA ASP A 93 -17.72 -15.56 -13.52
C ASP A 93 -16.98 -15.00 -14.74
N CYS A 94 -15.69 -14.74 -14.62
CA CYS A 94 -14.85 -14.28 -15.71
C CYS A 94 -14.53 -15.40 -16.70
N ILE A 95 -14.36 -15.05 -17.98
CA ILE A 95 -14.06 -16.02 -19.05
C ILE A 95 -12.61 -16.54 -18.99
N THR A 96 -11.69 -15.78 -18.40
CA THR A 96 -10.29 -16.19 -18.23
C THR A 96 -9.81 -15.92 -16.81
N LEU A 97 -8.81 -16.69 -16.37
CA LEU A 97 -8.15 -16.50 -15.08
C LEU A 97 -7.50 -15.10 -14.98
N ASN A 98 -6.91 -14.64 -16.07
CA ASN A 98 -6.24 -13.34 -16.08
C ASN A 98 -7.25 -12.20 -15.90
N LEU A 99 -8.40 -12.28 -16.60
CA LEU A 99 -9.47 -11.32 -16.43
C LEU A 99 -10.00 -11.32 -14.98
N ALA A 100 -10.21 -12.49 -14.39
CA ALA A 100 -10.65 -12.59 -13.00
C ALA A 100 -9.67 -11.90 -12.03
N LYS A 101 -8.37 -12.13 -12.19
CA LYS A 101 -7.33 -11.49 -11.37
C LYS A 101 -7.28 -9.98 -11.54
N THR A 102 -7.26 -9.50 -12.78
CA THR A 102 -7.19 -8.05 -13.05
C THR A 102 -8.44 -7.32 -12.60
N THR A 103 -9.63 -7.94 -12.78
CA THR A 103 -10.90 -7.38 -12.28
C THR A 103 -10.94 -7.37 -10.75
N ALA A 104 -10.50 -8.44 -10.09
CA ALA A 104 -10.45 -8.47 -8.63
C ALA A 104 -9.51 -7.38 -8.07
N LEU A 105 -8.34 -7.18 -8.69
CA LEU A 105 -7.42 -6.11 -8.26
C LEU A 105 -8.01 -4.71 -8.51
N ALA A 106 -8.71 -4.51 -9.63
CA ALA A 106 -9.40 -3.25 -9.90
C ALA A 106 -10.52 -2.99 -8.88
N ASN A 107 -11.28 -4.03 -8.51
CA ASN A 107 -12.32 -3.93 -7.49
C ASN A 107 -11.74 -3.63 -6.10
N ALA A 108 -10.56 -4.17 -5.75
CA ALA A 108 -9.85 -3.81 -4.53
C ALA A 108 -9.50 -2.31 -4.50
N ALA A 109 -9.02 -1.75 -5.61
CA ALA A 109 -8.72 -0.33 -5.72
C ALA A 109 -9.99 0.54 -5.60
N ASN A 110 -11.11 0.09 -6.20
CA ASN A 110 -12.40 0.79 -6.10
C ASN A 110 -12.91 0.80 -4.65
N GLU A 111 -12.84 -0.34 -3.96
CA GLU A 111 -13.28 -0.46 -2.58
C GLU A 111 -12.42 0.39 -1.64
N TYR A 112 -11.11 0.40 -1.85
CA TYR A 112 -10.23 1.31 -1.13
C TYR A 112 -10.63 2.77 -1.35
N ALA A 113 -10.81 3.18 -2.61
CA ALA A 113 -11.15 4.57 -2.95
C ALA A 113 -12.49 5.02 -2.34
N ALA A 114 -13.51 4.18 -2.42
CA ALA A 114 -14.83 4.48 -1.86
C ALA A 114 -14.79 4.60 -0.31
N HIS A 115 -14.06 3.69 0.34
CA HIS A 115 -13.88 3.76 1.80
C HIS A 115 -13.12 5.03 2.20
N ASP A 116 -12.01 5.35 1.54
CA ASP A 116 -11.23 6.55 1.81
C ASP A 116 -11.99 7.83 1.49
N GLY A 117 -12.79 7.85 0.42
CA GLY A 117 -13.70 8.94 0.10
C GLY A 117 -14.70 9.22 1.23
N GLY A 118 -15.23 8.17 1.85
CA GLY A 118 -16.09 8.27 3.02
C GLY A 118 -15.39 8.90 4.23
N VAL A 119 -14.13 8.52 4.50
CA VAL A 119 -13.31 9.12 5.57
C VAL A 119 -13.04 10.60 5.29
N VAL A 120 -12.66 10.93 4.06
CA VAL A 120 -12.42 12.33 3.64
C VAL A 120 -13.69 13.16 3.78
N ARG A 121 -14.84 12.64 3.32
CA ARG A 121 -16.14 13.28 3.49
C ARG A 121 -16.44 13.60 4.97
N GLY A 122 -16.29 12.62 5.84
CA GLY A 122 -16.53 12.78 7.27
C GLY A 122 -15.64 13.87 7.88
N ARG A 123 -14.36 13.92 7.52
CA ARG A 123 -13.44 14.95 8.00
C ARG A 123 -13.78 16.35 7.48
N ILE A 124 -14.10 16.50 6.20
CA ILE A 124 -14.51 17.80 5.65
C ILE A 124 -15.75 18.30 6.39
N VAL A 125 -16.77 17.46 6.56
CA VAL A 125 -18.00 17.84 7.28
C VAL A 125 -17.72 18.24 8.73
N SER A 126 -16.84 17.52 9.42
CA SER A 126 -16.50 17.83 10.81
C SER A 126 -15.66 19.12 10.98
N SER A 127 -14.89 19.46 9.96
CA SER A 127 -13.92 20.59 10.02
C SER A 127 -14.45 21.87 9.37
N THR A 128 -15.45 21.77 8.49
CA THR A 128 -15.98 22.92 7.75
C THR A 128 -17.49 22.89 7.70
N SER A 129 -18.13 23.97 8.16
CA SER A 129 -19.57 24.21 7.97
C SER A 129 -19.87 25.04 6.70
N SER A 130 -18.85 25.49 5.98
CA SER A 130 -18.97 26.44 4.88
C SER A 130 -19.03 25.82 3.49
N MET A 131 -18.66 24.54 3.34
CA MET A 131 -18.73 23.86 2.05
C MET A 131 -20.17 23.42 1.76
N SER A 132 -20.71 23.79 0.58
CA SER A 132 -22.03 23.31 0.18
C SER A 132 -22.02 21.81 -0.10
N GLY A 133 -23.20 21.17 0.00
CA GLY A 133 -23.34 19.74 -0.28
C GLY A 133 -22.81 19.35 -1.67
N ASP A 134 -23.17 20.14 -2.70
CA ASP A 134 -22.72 19.88 -4.07
C ASP A 134 -21.21 20.03 -4.23
N GLN A 135 -20.58 21.00 -3.56
CA GLN A 135 -19.12 21.15 -3.57
C GLN A 135 -18.44 19.95 -2.89
N LEU A 136 -18.97 19.52 -1.76
CA LEU A 136 -18.47 18.36 -1.04
C LEU A 136 -18.56 17.08 -1.90
N ASP A 137 -19.70 16.85 -2.54
CA ASP A 137 -19.92 15.69 -3.39
C ASP A 137 -18.96 15.68 -4.58
N ASN A 138 -18.73 16.83 -5.20
CA ASN A 138 -17.78 16.96 -6.31
C ASN A 138 -16.34 16.72 -5.87
N VAL A 139 -15.92 17.27 -4.74
CA VAL A 139 -14.55 17.04 -4.20
C VAL A 139 -14.35 15.57 -3.85
N VAL A 140 -15.32 14.94 -3.19
CA VAL A 140 -15.23 13.51 -2.82
C VAL A 140 -15.19 12.63 -4.07
N ALA A 141 -16.02 12.88 -5.06
CA ALA A 141 -16.02 12.12 -6.32
C ALA A 141 -14.68 12.27 -7.08
N SER A 142 -14.10 13.47 -7.12
CA SER A 142 -12.77 13.69 -7.71
C SER A 142 -11.69 12.99 -6.90
N TYR A 143 -11.75 13.05 -5.58
CA TYR A 143 -10.85 12.34 -4.68
C TYR A 143 -10.87 10.83 -4.94
N GLU A 144 -12.05 10.21 -4.94
CA GLU A 144 -12.20 8.77 -5.19
C GLU A 144 -11.63 8.36 -6.54
N ARG A 145 -11.88 9.15 -7.59
CA ARG A 145 -11.36 8.91 -8.94
C ARG A 145 -9.83 8.99 -9.01
N ILE A 146 -9.23 9.96 -8.32
CA ILE A 146 -7.78 10.16 -8.32
C ILE A 146 -7.11 9.10 -7.45
N VAL A 147 -7.61 8.84 -6.22
CA VAL A 147 -7.03 7.83 -5.32
C VAL A 147 -7.11 6.42 -5.91
N GLN A 148 -8.19 6.09 -6.60
CA GLN A 148 -8.32 4.82 -7.30
C GLN A 148 -7.19 4.58 -8.32
N LYS A 149 -6.77 5.63 -9.02
CA LYS A 149 -5.69 5.58 -9.99
C LYS A 149 -4.33 5.48 -9.30
N GLU A 150 -4.11 6.29 -8.28
CA GLU A 150 -2.86 6.34 -7.53
C GLU A 150 -2.60 5.04 -6.76
N ILE A 151 -3.59 4.57 -6.00
CA ILE A 151 -3.44 3.40 -5.11
C ILE A 151 -3.29 2.07 -5.89
N LYS A 152 -3.73 2.01 -7.14
CA LYS A 152 -3.64 0.79 -7.94
C LYS A 152 -2.20 0.29 -8.09
N GLY A 153 -1.21 1.20 -8.12
CA GLY A 153 0.21 0.87 -8.15
C GLY A 153 0.79 0.49 -6.78
N GLU A 154 0.10 0.82 -5.70
CA GLU A 154 0.56 0.63 -4.31
C GLU A 154 -0.13 -0.55 -3.61
N LEU A 155 -1.21 -1.07 -4.21
CA LEU A 155 -1.83 -2.31 -3.75
C LEU A 155 -0.89 -3.49 -3.97
N ILE A 156 -0.44 -4.11 -2.90
CA ILE A 156 0.42 -5.28 -2.93
C ILE A 156 -0.46 -6.54 -2.82
N PRO A 157 -0.67 -7.30 -3.91
CA PRO A 157 -1.35 -8.59 -3.84
C PRO A 157 -0.53 -9.54 -2.96
N PHE A 158 -1.11 -10.01 -1.87
CA PHE A 158 -0.42 -10.87 -0.91
C PHE A 158 -0.87 -12.33 -1.02
N VAL A 159 -2.17 -12.56 -1.14
CA VAL A 159 -2.76 -13.88 -1.38
C VAL A 159 -3.78 -13.77 -2.50
N THR A 160 -3.63 -14.56 -3.54
CA THR A 160 -4.59 -14.65 -4.64
C THR A 160 -5.26 -16.02 -4.61
N CYS A 161 -6.55 -16.04 -4.35
CA CYS A 161 -7.34 -17.26 -4.36
C CYS A 161 -8.20 -17.31 -5.61
N VAL A 162 -8.26 -18.47 -6.26
CA VAL A 162 -9.03 -18.67 -7.49
C VAL A 162 -9.96 -19.86 -7.38
N ARG A 163 -11.06 -19.77 -8.11
CA ARG A 163 -12.03 -20.84 -8.27
C ARG A 163 -12.36 -20.99 -9.75
N ASN A 164 -12.41 -22.23 -10.24
CA ASN A 164 -12.89 -22.54 -11.58
C ASN A 164 -14.16 -23.38 -11.45
N ARG A 165 -15.26 -22.93 -12.05
CA ARG A 165 -16.52 -23.66 -12.17
C ARG A 165 -17.04 -23.54 -13.60
N LYS A 166 -17.27 -24.67 -14.26
CA LYS A 166 -17.83 -24.73 -15.62
C LYS A 166 -17.10 -23.80 -16.61
N ASN A 167 -15.75 -23.84 -16.61
CA ASN A 167 -14.87 -22.99 -17.43
C ASN A 167 -15.02 -21.48 -17.17
N ARG A 168 -15.55 -21.09 -16.03
CA ARG A 168 -15.58 -19.72 -15.53
C ARG A 168 -14.67 -19.58 -14.34
N TYR A 169 -13.97 -18.46 -14.28
CA TYR A 169 -13.00 -18.16 -13.24
C TYR A 169 -13.51 -17.08 -12.31
N SER A 170 -13.34 -17.30 -11.01
CA SER A 170 -13.53 -16.28 -9.99
C SER A 170 -12.21 -16.09 -9.27
N ALA A 171 -11.92 -14.87 -8.86
CA ALA A 171 -10.73 -14.55 -8.07
C ALA A 171 -11.11 -13.75 -6.83
N ARG A 172 -10.39 -14.00 -5.75
CA ARG A 172 -10.39 -13.19 -4.51
C ARG A 172 -8.95 -12.87 -4.18
N ILE A 173 -8.61 -11.59 -4.14
CA ILE A 173 -7.25 -11.11 -3.90
C ILE A 173 -7.25 -10.36 -2.58
N TYR A 174 -6.40 -10.81 -1.68
CA TYR A 174 -6.09 -10.14 -0.43
C TYR A 174 -4.89 -9.23 -0.67
N CYS A 175 -5.13 -7.93 -0.61
CA CYS A 175 -4.12 -6.90 -0.83
C CYS A 175 -3.74 -6.24 0.49
N LEU A 176 -2.52 -5.73 0.56
CA LEU A 176 -2.02 -4.88 1.63
C LEU A 176 -1.66 -3.52 1.08
N VAL A 177 -1.89 -2.50 1.87
CA VAL A 177 -1.37 -1.14 1.66
C VAL A 177 -0.63 -0.74 2.92
N ASP A 178 0.57 -0.23 2.76
CA ASP A 178 1.34 0.34 3.85
C ASP A 178 0.69 1.63 4.35
N ALA A 179 0.59 1.82 5.66
CA ALA A 179 -0.12 2.95 6.25
C ALA A 179 0.49 4.31 5.90
N ASP A 180 1.83 4.39 5.89
CA ASP A 180 2.52 5.64 5.55
C ASP A 180 2.35 5.99 4.07
N THR A 181 2.42 4.98 3.20
CA THR A 181 2.19 5.10 1.77
C THR A 181 0.76 5.54 1.49
N ALA A 182 -0.22 4.92 2.17
CA ALA A 182 -1.63 5.30 2.07
C ALA A 182 -1.87 6.74 2.53
N SER A 183 -1.27 7.15 3.64
CA SER A 183 -1.40 8.52 4.17
C SER A 183 -0.88 9.56 3.17
N LYS A 184 0.31 9.35 2.61
CA LYS A 184 0.90 10.26 1.60
C LYS A 184 0.07 10.33 0.32
N ALA A 185 -0.44 9.18 -0.16
CA ALA A 185 -1.29 9.14 -1.33
C ALA A 185 -2.61 9.91 -1.09
N ARG A 186 -3.18 9.76 0.10
CA ARG A 186 -4.41 10.40 0.53
C ARG A 186 -4.30 11.93 0.55
N ILE A 187 -3.21 12.46 1.12
CA ILE A 187 -2.94 13.90 1.18
C ILE A 187 -2.80 14.49 -0.22
N ARG A 188 -1.89 13.92 -1.03
CA ARG A 188 -1.65 14.38 -2.40
C ARG A 188 -2.91 14.34 -3.26
N THR A 189 -3.72 13.30 -3.10
CA THR A 189 -4.97 13.13 -3.83
C THR A 189 -6.01 14.17 -3.44
N LEU A 190 -6.08 14.51 -2.15
CA LEU A 190 -7.02 15.52 -1.67
C LEU A 190 -6.64 16.92 -2.15
N GLU A 191 -5.36 17.26 -2.15
CA GLU A 191 -4.86 18.51 -2.73
C GLU A 191 -5.27 18.63 -4.20
N LEU A 192 -5.04 17.60 -5.01
CA LEU A 192 -5.43 17.57 -6.41
C LEU A 192 -6.95 17.69 -6.62
N ALA A 193 -7.74 17.02 -5.78
CA ALA A 193 -9.20 17.10 -5.86
C ALA A 193 -9.73 18.52 -5.55
N LEU A 194 -9.11 19.21 -4.62
CA LEU A 194 -9.46 20.61 -4.30
C LEU A 194 -9.00 21.58 -5.38
N GLU A 195 -7.83 21.38 -5.96
CA GLU A 195 -7.33 22.18 -7.08
C GLU A 195 -8.27 22.07 -8.28
N GLU A 196 -8.75 20.86 -8.59
CA GLU A 196 -9.69 20.63 -9.69
C GLU A 196 -10.99 21.44 -9.55
N HIS A 197 -11.43 21.70 -8.32
CA HIS A 197 -12.63 22.50 -8.02
C HIS A 197 -12.35 23.93 -7.62
N SER A 198 -11.12 24.42 -7.77
CA SER A 198 -10.68 25.76 -7.38
C SER A 198 -10.91 26.09 -5.89
N LEU A 199 -10.92 25.07 -5.04
CA LEU A 199 -11.17 25.18 -3.59
C LEU A 199 -9.88 25.16 -2.75
N ALA A 200 -8.73 24.93 -3.37
CA ALA A 200 -7.44 24.78 -2.69
C ALA A 200 -7.07 26.02 -1.86
N GLN A 201 -7.38 27.25 -2.34
CA GLN A 201 -7.11 28.49 -1.59
C GLN A 201 -7.98 28.62 -0.34
N THR A 202 -9.21 28.14 -0.42
CA THR A 202 -10.18 28.28 0.70
C THR A 202 -9.94 27.23 1.78
N TYR A 203 -9.61 26.01 1.40
CA TYR A 203 -9.54 24.86 2.31
C TYR A 203 -8.14 24.31 2.53
N GLY A 204 -7.12 24.80 1.83
CA GLY A 204 -5.74 24.32 1.91
C GLY A 204 -5.14 24.38 3.32
N SER A 205 -5.46 25.43 4.10
CA SER A 205 -4.99 25.55 5.49
C SER A 205 -5.58 24.49 6.42
N ILE A 206 -6.82 24.06 6.17
CA ILE A 206 -7.48 23.00 6.94
C ILE A 206 -6.80 21.65 6.65
N ILE A 207 -6.46 21.41 5.39
CA ILE A 207 -5.77 20.18 4.97
C ILE A 207 -4.36 20.13 5.52
N SER A 208 -3.65 21.25 5.54
CA SER A 208 -2.31 21.30 6.16
C SER A 208 -2.37 20.91 7.64
N GLY A 209 -3.41 21.33 8.37
CA GLY A 209 -3.64 20.86 9.74
C GLY A 209 -3.83 19.35 9.85
N TRP A 210 -4.52 18.72 8.90
CA TRP A 210 -4.71 17.26 8.91
C TRP A 210 -3.43 16.49 8.60
N ILE A 211 -2.50 17.09 7.85
CA ILE A 211 -1.17 16.51 7.61
C ILE A 211 -0.39 16.44 8.92
N ASP A 212 -0.42 17.53 9.69
CA ASP A 212 0.31 17.64 10.96
C ASP A 212 -0.29 16.74 12.06
N GLU A 213 -1.62 16.58 12.08
CA GLU A 213 -2.34 15.75 13.05
C GLU A 213 -2.27 14.24 12.75
N GLY A 214 -1.81 13.85 11.57
CA GLY A 214 -1.89 12.48 11.07
C GLY A 214 -3.31 12.06 10.66
N PHE A 215 -3.44 11.41 9.52
CA PHE A 215 -4.74 10.96 8.98
C PHE A 215 -5.37 9.79 9.76
N SER A 216 -4.64 9.25 10.73
CA SER A 216 -4.98 8.02 11.47
C SER A 216 -5.93 8.20 12.65
N SER A 217 -6.22 9.42 13.09
CA SER A 217 -6.90 9.64 14.37
C SER A 217 -8.43 9.55 14.36
N VAL A 218 -9.06 9.18 13.27
CA VAL A 218 -10.55 9.11 13.17
C VAL A 218 -11.09 7.68 13.10
N GLU A 219 -10.25 6.67 12.95
CA GLU A 219 -10.72 5.27 12.85
C GLU A 219 -11.04 4.60 14.20
N ASP A 220 -10.62 5.19 15.34
CA ASP A 220 -10.74 4.56 16.67
C ASP A 220 -12.04 4.92 17.44
N GLY A 221 -13.01 5.50 16.80
CA GLY A 221 -14.23 6.06 17.44
C GLY A 221 -15.55 5.37 17.10
N ASN A 222 -15.58 4.07 16.82
CA ASN A 222 -16.84 3.35 16.72
C ASN A 222 -16.75 1.97 17.41
N ASP A 223 -16.98 1.99 18.70
CA ASP A 223 -17.49 0.85 19.47
C ASP A 223 -19.02 0.70 19.29
#